data_6c806f288e83c07d17ef6f8677477fe7
#
_entry.id   6c806f288e83c07d17ef6f8677477fe7
#
_cell.length_a   1.000
_cell.length_b   1.000
_cell.length_c   1.000
_cell.angle_alpha   90.00
_cell.angle_beta   90.00
_cell.angle_gamma   90.00
#
_symmetry.space_group_name_H-M   'P 1'
#
loop_
_entity.id
_entity.type
_entity.pdbx_description
1 polymer ?
#
loop_
_entity_poly.entity_id
_entity_poly.type
_entity_poly.pdbx_seq_one_letter_code
_entity_poly.pdbx_strand_id
1 'polypeptide(L)'
;MVGTIVHQLTRNLSDEDIRTAGFDAYFVDHTTGVYPTAASGFPWSAGSIGVTGDMIADLTEDLAAEQKARLTYDNILRLSDDPDVNDAIKFLRAREIVHFQRFGEAKRTRWRVTKRAAEQNSRKSSKMVACGCLTLKSMVMGAHPLTARFLRFPQCGHPSSERSCHSVRQSKGRA
;
A
#
# COMPACT_ATOMS: atom_id res chain seq x y z
N MET A 1 -17.77 19.76 0.43
CA MET A 1 -17.39 20.82 1.42
C MET A 1 -16.34 21.77 0.85
N VAL A 2 -15.09 21.33 0.59
CA VAL A 2 -14.03 22.27 0.12
C VAL A 2 -14.47 23.06 -1.12
N GLY A 3 -14.97 22.40 -2.16
CA GLY A 3 -15.47 23.09 -3.35
C GLY A 3 -16.60 24.08 -3.08
N THR A 4 -17.47 23.81 -2.10
CA THR A 4 -18.52 24.72 -1.67
C THR A 4 -17.94 25.98 -0.98
N ILE A 5 -16.94 25.78 -0.13
CA ILE A 5 -16.24 26.89 0.54
C ILE A 5 -15.56 27.78 -0.52
N VAL A 6 -14.80 27.16 -1.43
CA VAL A 6 -14.13 27.90 -2.52
C VAL A 6 -15.16 28.69 -3.35
N HIS A 7 -16.28 28.05 -3.74
CA HIS A 7 -17.34 28.73 -4.47
C HIS A 7 -17.92 29.93 -3.69
N GLN A 8 -18.19 29.76 -2.39
CA GLN A 8 -18.73 30.84 -1.56
C GLN A 8 -17.77 32.01 -1.42
N LEU A 9 -16.47 31.74 -1.28
CA LEU A 9 -15.42 32.73 -1.16
C LEU A 9 -15.15 33.48 -2.47
N THR A 10 -15.37 32.82 -3.63
CA THR A 10 -14.96 33.37 -4.93
C THR A 10 -16.10 33.87 -5.79
N ARG A 11 -17.36 33.56 -5.49
CA ARG A 11 -18.52 33.85 -6.33
C ARG A 11 -18.76 35.32 -6.65
N ASN A 12 -18.26 36.23 -5.85
CA ASN A 12 -18.45 37.66 -5.99
C ASN A 12 -17.15 38.42 -6.32
N LEU A 13 -16.05 37.71 -6.59
CA LEU A 13 -14.79 38.34 -6.97
C LEU A 13 -14.89 38.85 -8.42
N SER A 14 -14.32 40.01 -8.67
CA SER A 14 -14.10 40.50 -10.02
C SER A 14 -12.88 39.83 -10.65
N ASP A 15 -12.76 39.86 -11.99
CA ASP A 15 -11.59 39.41 -12.71
C ASP A 15 -10.30 40.05 -12.23
N GLU A 16 -10.38 41.31 -11.83
CA GLU A 16 -9.27 42.09 -11.29
C GLU A 16 -8.84 41.58 -9.93
N ASP A 17 -9.80 41.29 -9.05
CA ASP A 17 -9.52 40.70 -7.73
C ASP A 17 -8.84 39.33 -7.86
N ILE A 18 -9.33 38.48 -8.78
CA ILE A 18 -8.76 37.13 -9.07
C ILE A 18 -7.30 37.26 -9.51
N ARG A 19 -7.00 38.13 -10.47
CA ARG A 19 -5.64 38.36 -10.96
C ARG A 19 -4.72 38.94 -9.90
N THR A 20 -5.18 39.96 -9.22
CA THR A 20 -4.39 40.69 -8.17
C THR A 20 -4.03 39.72 -7.03
N ALA A 21 -4.95 38.80 -6.68
CA ALA A 21 -4.72 37.80 -5.67
C ALA A 21 -3.90 36.60 -6.16
N GLY A 22 -3.58 36.50 -7.46
CA GLY A 22 -2.83 35.39 -8.05
C GLY A 22 -3.64 34.11 -8.17
N PHE A 23 -4.96 34.18 -8.20
CA PHE A 23 -5.85 33.01 -8.28
C PHE A 23 -6.22 32.61 -9.71
N ASP A 24 -5.85 33.42 -10.70
CA ASP A 24 -6.13 33.19 -12.12
C ASP A 24 -5.67 31.80 -12.60
N ALA A 25 -4.57 31.27 -12.05
CA ALA A 25 -4.09 29.91 -12.34
C ALA A 25 -5.09 28.79 -11.99
N TYR A 26 -6.06 29.05 -11.13
CA TYR A 26 -7.08 28.08 -10.68
C TYR A 26 -8.41 28.21 -11.41
N PHE A 27 -8.57 29.23 -12.23
CA PHE A 27 -9.78 29.49 -13.02
C PHE A 27 -9.51 29.17 -14.49
N VAL A 28 -10.40 28.41 -15.12
CA VAL A 28 -10.32 28.08 -16.55
C VAL A 28 -11.19 29.06 -17.33
N ASP A 29 -10.61 29.69 -18.33
CA ASP A 29 -11.21 30.47 -19.42
C ASP A 29 -12.23 31.56 -19.07
N HIS A 30 -13.10 31.32 -18.10
CA HIS A 30 -14.32 32.11 -17.90
C HIS A 30 -14.49 32.70 -16.51
N THR A 31 -13.46 32.67 -15.68
CA THR A 31 -13.46 33.30 -14.35
C THR A 31 -14.50 32.79 -13.34
N THR A 32 -15.51 32.03 -13.79
CA THR A 32 -16.60 31.48 -12.98
C THR A 32 -16.41 30.03 -12.57
N GLY A 33 -15.53 29.31 -13.23
CA GLY A 33 -15.26 27.89 -12.98
C GLY A 33 -13.90 27.65 -12.37
N VAL A 34 -13.85 27.14 -11.14
CA VAL A 34 -12.60 26.71 -10.51
C VAL A 34 -12.22 25.32 -11.02
N TYR A 35 -11.02 25.21 -11.56
CA TYR A 35 -10.48 23.93 -12.03
C TYR A 35 -9.46 23.36 -11.03
N PRO A 36 -9.55 22.07 -10.64
CA PRO A 36 -8.63 21.48 -9.69
C PRO A 36 -7.20 21.47 -10.23
N THR A 37 -6.31 22.19 -9.57
CA THR A 37 -4.91 22.33 -9.95
C THR A 37 -4.04 22.15 -8.71
N ALA A 38 -2.95 21.41 -8.82
CA ALA A 38 -1.97 21.31 -7.75
C ALA A 38 -1.26 22.66 -7.54
N ALA A 39 -0.70 22.88 -6.36
CA ALA A 39 0.08 24.10 -6.06
C ALA A 39 1.27 24.33 -7.02
N SER A 40 1.76 23.27 -7.67
CA SER A 40 2.77 23.34 -8.72
C SER A 40 2.25 23.79 -10.09
N GLY A 41 0.96 24.09 -10.23
CA GLY A 41 0.31 24.40 -11.50
C GLY A 41 -0.07 23.20 -12.36
N PHE A 42 0.14 21.97 -11.86
CA PHE A 42 -0.22 20.76 -12.60
C PHE A 42 -1.74 20.51 -12.47
N PRO A 43 -2.50 20.43 -13.59
CA PRO A 43 -3.93 20.19 -13.56
C PRO A 43 -4.23 18.77 -13.05
N TRP A 44 -5.42 18.58 -12.52
CA TRP A 44 -5.88 17.25 -12.14
C TRP A 44 -5.86 16.29 -13.34
N SER A 45 -5.32 15.11 -13.14
CA SER A 45 -5.28 14.05 -14.15
C SER A 45 -5.58 12.70 -13.50
N ALA A 46 -6.45 11.92 -14.12
CA ALA A 46 -6.68 10.54 -13.71
C ALA A 46 -5.42 9.66 -13.78
N GLY A 47 -4.45 10.05 -14.63
CA GLY A 47 -3.16 9.36 -14.75
C GLY A 47 -2.27 9.47 -13.50
N SER A 48 -2.55 10.41 -12.59
CA SER A 48 -1.86 10.51 -11.29
C SER A 48 -2.47 9.63 -10.20
N ILE A 49 -3.58 8.95 -10.47
CA ILE A 49 -4.17 7.99 -9.54
C ILE A 49 -3.39 6.69 -9.66
N GLY A 50 -2.48 6.46 -8.70
CA GLY A 50 -1.67 5.24 -8.65
C GLY A 50 -2.42 4.12 -7.95
N VAL A 51 -2.99 3.18 -8.73
CA VAL A 51 -3.51 1.92 -8.21
C VAL A 51 -2.60 0.81 -8.70
N THR A 52 -1.92 0.12 -7.77
CA THR A 52 -0.95 -0.91 -8.11
C THR A 52 -1.57 -2.29 -8.25
N GLY A 53 -2.79 -2.48 -7.69
CA GLY A 53 -3.43 -3.79 -7.55
C GLY A 53 -2.93 -4.58 -6.34
N ASP A 54 -1.89 -4.12 -5.65
CA ASP A 54 -1.50 -4.64 -4.34
C ASP A 54 -2.19 -3.84 -3.24
N MET A 55 -3.16 -4.45 -2.58
CA MET A 55 -3.96 -3.80 -1.55
C MET A 55 -3.12 -3.28 -0.36
N ILE A 56 -1.98 -3.91 -0.06
CA ILE A 56 -1.12 -3.48 1.05
C ILE A 56 -0.35 -2.21 0.64
N ALA A 57 0.14 -2.16 -0.60
CA ALA A 57 0.79 -0.99 -1.16
C ALA A 57 -0.20 0.18 -1.25
N ASP A 58 -1.36 -0.05 -1.85
CA ASP A 58 -2.39 0.99 -2.05
C ASP A 58 -2.87 1.56 -0.70
N LEU A 59 -3.19 0.72 0.28
CA LEU A 59 -3.56 1.18 1.64
C LEU A 59 -2.42 1.89 2.39
N THR A 60 -1.16 1.65 2.01
CA THR A 60 -0.02 2.38 2.59
C THR A 60 0.04 3.80 2.05
N GLU A 61 -0.20 3.98 0.77
CA GLU A 61 -0.31 5.30 0.14
C GLU A 61 -1.52 6.08 0.67
N ASP A 62 -2.67 5.43 0.85
CA ASP A 62 -3.84 6.04 1.47
C ASP A 62 -3.53 6.58 2.88
N LEU A 63 -2.85 5.79 3.72
CA LEU A 63 -2.42 6.24 5.04
C LEU A 63 -1.51 7.48 4.97
N ALA A 64 -0.60 7.51 4.01
CA ALA A 64 0.28 8.66 3.79
C ALA A 64 -0.51 9.88 3.29
N ALA A 65 -1.48 9.68 2.40
CA ALA A 65 -2.36 10.73 1.88
C ALA A 65 -3.17 11.38 3.00
N GLU A 66 -3.78 10.59 3.89
CA GLU A 66 -4.56 11.11 5.03
C GLU A 66 -3.71 11.96 5.99
N GLN A 67 -2.45 11.57 6.23
CA GLN A 67 -1.54 12.38 7.05
C GLN A 67 -1.12 13.68 6.35
N LYS A 68 -0.92 13.66 5.04
CA LYS A 68 -0.64 14.87 4.26
C LYS A 68 -1.85 15.81 4.27
N ALA A 69 -3.06 15.28 4.09
CA ALA A 69 -4.30 16.07 4.16
C ALA A 69 -4.46 16.74 5.54
N ARG A 70 -4.26 15.97 6.61
CA ARG A 70 -4.30 16.51 7.98
C ARG A 70 -3.31 17.67 8.18
N LEU A 71 -2.07 17.51 7.70
CA LEU A 71 -1.06 18.56 7.79
C LEU A 71 -1.45 19.80 6.96
N THR A 72 -2.05 19.59 5.79
CA THR A 72 -2.55 20.68 4.94
C THR A 72 -3.63 21.47 5.67
N TYR A 73 -4.57 20.80 6.34
CA TYR A 73 -5.58 21.48 7.15
C TYR A 73 -4.97 22.21 8.34
N ASP A 74 -3.96 21.66 9.01
CA ASP A 74 -3.21 22.37 10.06
C ASP A 74 -2.54 23.66 9.53
N ASN A 75 -2.03 23.63 8.30
CA ASN A 75 -1.44 24.81 7.65
C ASN A 75 -2.50 25.86 7.32
N ILE A 76 -3.65 25.45 6.78
CA ILE A 76 -4.76 26.35 6.49
C ILE A 76 -5.23 27.05 7.78
N LEU A 77 -5.44 26.30 8.86
CA LEU A 77 -5.86 26.83 10.17
C LEU A 77 -4.87 27.82 10.80
N ARG A 78 -3.59 27.74 10.41
CA ARG A 78 -2.57 28.71 10.85
C ARG A 78 -2.57 30.00 10.04
N LEU A 79 -3.06 29.95 8.80
CA LEU A 79 -3.05 31.06 7.87
C LEU A 79 -4.37 31.80 7.85
N SER A 80 -5.49 31.16 8.17
CA SER A 80 -6.83 31.72 8.12
C SER A 80 -7.26 32.23 9.51
N ASP A 81 -7.77 33.41 9.56
CA ASP A 81 -8.44 34.01 10.72
C ASP A 81 -9.98 34.04 10.58
N ASP A 82 -10.51 33.59 9.43
CA ASP A 82 -11.94 33.50 9.17
C ASP A 82 -12.56 32.33 9.96
N PRO A 83 -13.50 32.59 10.89
CA PRO A 83 -14.10 31.55 11.72
C PRO A 83 -14.94 30.56 10.93
N ASP A 84 -15.63 30.95 9.87
CA ASP A 84 -16.50 30.09 9.07
C ASP A 84 -15.65 29.09 8.24
N VAL A 85 -14.53 29.56 7.70
CA VAL A 85 -13.52 28.71 7.05
C VAL A 85 -12.90 27.75 8.06
N ASN A 86 -12.46 28.30 9.21
CA ASN A 86 -11.76 27.53 10.22
C ASN A 86 -12.62 26.41 10.81
N ASP A 87 -13.90 26.60 11.04
CA ASP A 87 -14.78 25.58 11.58
C ASP A 87 -14.99 24.43 10.60
N ALA A 88 -15.16 24.73 9.32
CA ALA A 88 -15.24 23.73 8.28
C ALA A 88 -13.93 22.93 8.13
N ILE A 89 -12.78 23.59 8.20
CA ILE A 89 -11.46 22.95 8.10
C ILE A 89 -11.16 22.11 9.35
N LYS A 90 -11.50 22.55 10.56
CA LYS A 90 -11.39 21.76 11.79
C LYS A 90 -12.19 20.45 11.70
N PHE A 91 -13.40 20.51 11.14
CA PHE A 91 -14.22 19.31 10.91
C PHE A 91 -13.54 18.34 9.93
N LEU A 92 -13.04 18.83 8.80
CA LEU A 92 -12.32 18.00 7.82
C LEU A 92 -11.08 17.38 8.44
N ARG A 93 -10.28 18.16 9.16
CA ARG A 93 -9.10 17.70 9.87
C ARG A 93 -9.40 16.56 10.86
N ALA A 94 -10.50 16.65 11.59
CA ALA A 94 -10.93 15.61 12.52
C ALA A 94 -11.31 14.32 11.77
N ARG A 95 -11.87 14.42 10.57
CA ARG A 95 -12.21 13.27 9.74
C ARG A 95 -10.99 12.49 9.27
N GLU A 96 -9.86 13.16 9.00
CA GLU A 96 -8.63 12.49 8.54
C GLU A 96 -8.06 11.54 9.61
N ILE A 97 -8.30 11.80 10.88
CA ILE A 97 -7.95 10.87 11.95
C ILE A 97 -8.74 9.56 11.83
N VAL A 98 -10.04 9.66 11.54
CA VAL A 98 -10.91 8.49 11.36
C VAL A 98 -10.58 7.72 10.08
N HIS A 99 -10.29 8.43 8.99
CA HIS A 99 -9.88 7.81 7.72
C HIS A 99 -8.57 7.04 7.89
N PHE A 100 -7.56 7.68 8.47
CA PHE A 100 -6.27 7.04 8.77
C PHE A 100 -6.45 5.76 9.61
N GLN A 101 -7.29 5.81 10.64
CA GLN A 101 -7.59 4.66 11.46
C GLN A 101 -8.22 3.53 10.63
N ARG A 102 -9.22 3.83 9.81
CA ARG A 102 -9.93 2.84 8.98
C ARG A 102 -9.01 2.19 7.94
N PHE A 103 -8.19 2.96 7.24
CA PHE A 103 -7.19 2.42 6.31
C PHE A 103 -6.16 1.55 7.04
N GLY A 104 -5.73 1.95 8.24
CA GLY A 104 -4.83 1.17 9.08
C GLY A 104 -5.44 -0.16 9.53
N GLU A 105 -6.71 -0.19 9.87
CA GLU A 105 -7.45 -1.41 10.21
C GLU A 105 -7.61 -2.34 9.00
N ALA A 106 -7.97 -1.81 7.83
CA ALA A 106 -8.07 -2.55 6.58
C ALA A 106 -6.72 -3.17 6.20
N LYS A 107 -5.63 -2.38 6.24
CA LYS A 107 -4.27 -2.84 5.97
C LYS A 107 -3.85 -3.97 6.91
N ARG A 108 -4.10 -3.83 8.21
CA ARG A 108 -3.77 -4.84 9.23
C ARG A 108 -4.54 -6.13 9.00
N THR A 109 -5.81 -6.03 8.67
CA THR A 109 -6.66 -7.18 8.37
C THR A 109 -6.16 -7.92 7.14
N ARG A 110 -5.87 -7.20 6.07
CA ARG A 110 -5.33 -7.77 4.82
C ARG A 110 -3.98 -8.44 5.04
N TRP A 111 -3.09 -7.76 5.76
CA TRP A 111 -1.77 -8.32 6.09
C TRP A 111 -1.86 -9.66 6.82
N ARG A 112 -2.77 -9.78 7.80
CA ARG A 112 -3.00 -11.04 8.52
C ARG A 112 -3.46 -12.15 7.61
N VAL A 113 -4.36 -11.88 6.66
CA VAL A 113 -4.85 -12.85 5.69
C VAL A 113 -3.72 -13.30 4.77
N THR A 114 -2.97 -12.37 4.21
CA THR A 114 -1.84 -12.65 3.32
C THR A 114 -0.76 -13.48 4.03
N LYS A 115 -0.43 -13.12 5.27
CA LYS A 115 0.54 -13.86 6.09
C LYS A 115 0.09 -15.31 6.33
N ARG A 116 -1.17 -15.53 6.71
CA ARG A 116 -1.74 -16.86 6.91
C ARG A 116 -1.69 -17.71 5.64
N ALA A 117 -2.05 -17.12 4.50
CA ALA A 117 -1.98 -17.82 3.20
C ALA A 117 -0.54 -18.22 2.85
N ALA A 118 0.44 -17.35 3.07
CA ALA A 118 1.85 -17.64 2.84
C ALA A 118 2.35 -18.79 3.74
N GLU A 119 1.99 -18.76 5.03
CA GLU A 119 2.33 -19.83 5.98
C GLU A 119 1.71 -21.19 5.59
N GLN A 120 0.45 -21.18 5.14
CA GLN A 120 -0.21 -22.41 4.65
C GLN A 120 0.45 -22.96 3.41
N ASN A 121 0.83 -22.12 2.45
CA ASN A 121 1.52 -22.54 1.24
C ASN A 121 2.91 -23.09 1.55
N SER A 122 3.65 -22.48 2.46
CA SER A 122 4.94 -22.97 2.91
C SER A 122 4.82 -24.36 3.56
N ARG A 123 3.81 -24.57 4.41
CA ARG A 123 3.54 -25.90 5.03
C ARG A 123 3.16 -26.96 3.99
N LYS A 124 2.36 -26.58 2.97
CA LYS A 124 2.00 -27.51 1.88
C LYS A 124 3.22 -27.90 1.06
N SER A 125 4.06 -26.93 0.69
CA SER A 125 5.30 -27.16 -0.05
C SER A 125 6.25 -28.08 0.73
N SER A 126 6.44 -27.87 2.03
CA SER A 126 7.27 -28.71 2.89
C SER A 126 6.75 -30.15 2.97
N LYS A 127 5.43 -30.34 3.04
CA LYS A 127 4.80 -31.68 3.05
C LYS A 127 4.98 -32.39 1.71
N MET A 128 4.86 -31.69 0.59
CA MET A 128 5.07 -32.26 -0.75
C MET A 128 6.52 -32.71 -0.94
N VAL A 129 7.48 -31.90 -0.51
CA VAL A 129 8.91 -32.27 -0.57
C VAL A 129 9.21 -33.52 0.30
N ALA A 130 8.64 -33.59 1.50
CA ALA A 130 8.80 -34.74 2.39
C ALA A 130 8.16 -36.02 1.78
N CYS A 131 6.97 -35.88 1.18
CA CYS A 131 6.29 -37.00 0.52
C CYS A 131 7.03 -37.46 -0.74
N GLY A 132 7.55 -36.54 -1.55
CA GLY A 132 8.36 -36.85 -2.72
C GLY A 132 9.67 -37.55 -2.38
N CYS A 133 10.29 -37.21 -1.26
CA CYS A 133 11.48 -37.88 -0.76
C CYS A 133 11.18 -39.33 -0.28
N LEU A 134 10.01 -39.57 0.31
CA LEU A 134 9.57 -40.91 0.72
C LEU A 134 9.26 -41.82 -0.48
N THR A 135 8.63 -41.30 -1.52
CA THR A 135 8.32 -42.03 -2.75
C THR A 135 9.58 -42.39 -3.54
N LEU A 136 10.56 -41.50 -3.61
CA LEU A 136 11.86 -41.80 -4.21
C LEU A 136 12.64 -42.89 -3.43
N LYS A 137 12.63 -42.84 -2.09
CA LYS A 137 13.22 -43.91 -1.26
C LYS A 137 12.54 -45.26 -1.49
N SER A 138 11.23 -45.29 -1.61
CA SER A 138 10.46 -46.52 -1.87
C SER A 138 10.76 -47.08 -3.24
N MET A 139 10.90 -46.26 -4.29
CA MET A 139 11.25 -46.72 -5.64
C MET A 139 12.69 -47.24 -5.75
N VAL A 140 13.63 -46.67 -5.03
CA VAL A 140 15.03 -47.07 -5.05
C VAL A 140 15.24 -48.38 -4.29
N MET A 141 14.46 -48.66 -3.24
CA MET A 141 14.55 -49.92 -2.48
C MET A 141 13.92 -51.12 -3.20
N GLY A 142 13.04 -50.88 -4.19
CA GLY A 142 12.41 -51.96 -5.00
C GLY A 142 13.16 -52.32 -6.28
N ALA A 143 14.26 -51.66 -6.62
CA ALA A 143 15.02 -51.94 -7.84
C ALA A 143 16.03 -53.11 -7.64
N HIS A 144 15.96 -54.11 -8.50
CA HIS A 144 16.84 -55.28 -8.53
C HIS A 144 18.31 -54.81 -8.62
N PRO A 145 19.27 -55.50 -7.96
CA PRO A 145 20.67 -55.06 -7.84
C PRO A 145 21.46 -54.94 -9.15
N LEU A 146 20.91 -55.40 -10.27
CA LEU A 146 21.59 -55.34 -11.58
C LEU A 146 21.44 -54.01 -12.35
N THR A 147 20.52 -53.16 -11.96
CA THR A 147 20.27 -51.88 -12.66
C THR A 147 20.84 -50.64 -11.95
N ALA A 148 21.46 -50.83 -10.78
CA ALA A 148 21.96 -49.72 -9.94
C ALA A 148 23.30 -49.12 -10.44
N ARG A 149 23.87 -49.59 -11.56
CA ARG A 149 25.23 -49.20 -11.97
C ARG A 149 25.34 -47.90 -12.79
N PHE A 150 24.20 -47.28 -13.18
CA PHE A 150 24.23 -46.14 -14.10
C PHE A 150 23.57 -44.85 -13.63
N LEU A 151 23.01 -44.79 -12.45
CA LEU A 151 22.42 -43.53 -11.93
C LEU A 151 23.19 -43.09 -10.69
N ARG A 152 24.27 -42.31 -10.90
CA ARG A 152 24.86 -41.51 -9.83
C ARG A 152 23.96 -40.32 -9.59
N PHE A 153 22.94 -40.47 -8.76
CA PHE A 153 22.29 -39.35 -8.13
C PHE A 153 23.12 -38.92 -6.93
N PRO A 154 23.22 -37.57 -6.64
CA PRO A 154 23.88 -37.12 -5.44
C PRO A 154 23.16 -37.72 -4.23
N GLN A 155 23.91 -38.46 -3.42
CA GLN A 155 23.40 -39.10 -2.22
C GLN A 155 22.96 -38.06 -1.21
N CYS A 156 21.67 -37.81 -1.11
CA CYS A 156 21.08 -37.20 0.09
C CYS A 156 21.03 -38.27 1.16
N GLY A 157 22.06 -38.37 1.99
CA GLY A 157 21.99 -39.35 3.05
C GLY A 157 23.28 -39.74 3.70
N HIS A 158 24.00 -38.79 4.26
CA HIS A 158 24.86 -39.06 5.41
C HIS A 158 24.17 -38.45 6.65
N PRO A 159 24.22 -39.06 7.84
CA PRO A 159 23.63 -38.49 9.07
C PRO A 159 24.12 -37.09 9.43
N SER A 160 25.22 -36.61 8.80
CA SER A 160 25.73 -35.27 8.90
C SER A 160 24.93 -34.18 8.12
N SER A 161 24.02 -34.60 7.19
CA SER A 161 23.24 -33.64 6.39
C SER A 161 21.90 -33.23 7.04
N GLU A 162 21.43 -33.96 8.05
CA GLU A 162 20.25 -33.54 8.81
C GLU A 162 20.48 -32.30 9.62
N ARG A 163 21.74 -32.00 10.00
CA ARG A 163 22.11 -30.73 10.65
C ARG A 163 22.06 -29.53 9.71
N SER A 164 22.24 -29.73 8.42
CA SER A 164 22.15 -28.67 7.41
C SER A 164 20.72 -28.22 7.14
N CYS A 165 19.76 -29.14 7.18
CA CYS A 165 18.35 -28.80 7.03
C CYS A 165 17.77 -28.06 8.25
N HIS A 166 18.32 -28.31 9.46
CA HIS A 166 17.90 -27.60 10.67
C HIS A 166 18.47 -26.19 10.75
N SER A 167 19.69 -25.95 10.25
CA SER A 167 20.31 -24.62 10.28
C SER A 167 19.65 -23.64 9.31
N VAL A 168 19.15 -24.11 8.16
CA VAL A 168 18.40 -23.29 7.21
C VAL A 168 17.00 -22.89 7.76
N ARG A 169 16.46 -23.69 8.71
CA ARG A 169 15.20 -23.33 9.39
C ARG A 169 15.36 -22.18 10.39
N GLN A 170 16.54 -22.04 11.01
CA GLN A 170 16.75 -20.98 12.02
C GLN A 170 17.20 -19.65 11.42
N SER A 171 17.80 -19.63 10.22
CA SER A 171 18.25 -18.40 9.58
C SER A 171 17.15 -17.64 8.82
N LYS A 172 15.98 -18.25 8.58
CA LYS A 172 14.82 -17.56 7.96
C LYS A 172 13.79 -17.03 8.96
N GLY A 173 14.06 -17.10 10.23
CA GLY A 173 13.17 -16.64 11.31
C GLY A 173 13.55 -15.34 11.98
N ARG A 174 14.57 -14.63 11.49
CA ARG A 174 14.96 -13.31 11.99
C ARG A 174 15.26 -12.38 10.81
N ALA A 175 14.26 -11.75 10.28
CA ALA A 175 14.27 -10.44 9.64
C ALA A 175 12.83 -9.92 9.58
#